data_ba8a3d7127f7196f9b44d23946bdac88
#
_entry.id   ba8a3d7127f7196f9b44d23946bdac88
#
_cell.length_a   1.000
_cell.length_b   1.000
_cell.length_c   1.000
_cell.angle_alpha   90.00
_cell.angle_beta   90.00
_cell.angle_gamma   90.00
#
_symmetry.space_group_name_H-M   'P 1'
#
loop_
_entity.id
_entity.type
_entity.pdbx_description
1 polymer ?
#
loop_
_entity_poly.entity_id
_entity_poly.type
_entity_poly.pdbx_seq_one_letter_code
_entity_poly.pdbx_strand_id
1 'polypeptide(L)'
;RFIESNRNYNIIHADNDYEVRGTLSELEAKLDEAFVRVGRSYLVNLNYVRRIGKTELILNTGEKLLVPRGSYKKLNEAFIKYF
;
A
#
# COMPACT_ATOMS: atom_id res chain seq x y z
N ARG A 1 1.51 -6.20 -5.50
CA ARG A 1 0.59 -6.22 -4.37
C ARG A 1 0.79 -5.02 -3.46
N PHE A 2 1.93 -4.91 -2.83
CA PHE A 2 2.24 -3.74 -2.01
C PHE A 2 3.74 -3.58 -1.86
N ILE A 3 4.15 -2.39 -1.43
CA ILE A 3 5.55 -2.05 -1.19
C ILE A 3 5.68 -1.64 0.26
N GLU A 4 6.64 -2.23 0.95
CA GLU A 4 6.93 -1.96 2.35
C GLU A 4 8.25 -1.23 2.48
N SER A 5 8.26 -0.11 3.21
CA SER A 5 9.48 0.62 3.51
C SER A 5 10.17 0.02 4.73
N ASN A 6 11.48 -0.23 4.60
CA ASN A 6 12.28 -0.76 5.68
C ASN A 6 13.60 0.01 5.73
N ARG A 7 13.66 1.04 6.58
CA ARG A 7 14.83 1.92 6.78
C ARG A 7 15.40 2.49 5.49
N ASN A 8 16.43 1.84 4.91
CA ASN A 8 17.18 2.35 3.78
C ASN A 8 16.75 1.76 2.44
N TYR A 9 15.81 0.85 2.43
CA TYR A 9 15.34 0.21 1.20
C TYR A 9 13.87 -0.14 1.30
N ASN A 10 13.28 -0.47 0.15
CA ASN A 10 11.88 -0.85 0.05
C ASN A 10 11.80 -2.27 -0.45
N ILE A 11 10.83 -3.03 0.04
CA ILE A 11 10.57 -4.38 -0.41
C ILE A 11 9.30 -4.37 -1.24
N ILE A 12 9.41 -4.76 -2.51
CA ILE A 12 8.27 -4.90 -3.40
C ILE A 12 7.73 -6.31 -3.26
N HIS A 13 6.57 -6.43 -2.64
CA HIS A 13 5.90 -7.72 -2.46
C HIS A 13 5.02 -8.01 -3.67
N ALA A 14 5.51 -8.89 -4.52
CA ALA A 14 4.82 -9.36 -5.72
C ALA A 14 4.86 -10.89 -5.72
N ASP A 15 4.96 -11.53 -6.87
CA ASP A 15 5.12 -13.00 -6.92
C ASP A 15 6.45 -13.41 -6.29
N ASN A 16 7.47 -12.58 -6.49
CA ASN A 16 8.75 -12.66 -5.79
C ASN A 16 8.99 -11.32 -5.11
N ASP A 17 9.73 -11.34 -4.00
CA ASP A 17 10.07 -10.11 -3.31
C ASP A 17 11.31 -9.47 -3.91
N TYR A 18 11.27 -8.16 -4.10
CA TYR A 18 12.38 -7.38 -4.66
C TYR A 18 12.73 -6.24 -3.72
N GLU A 19 14.03 -6.00 -3.53
CA GLU A 19 14.51 -4.86 -2.77
C GLU A 19 14.85 -3.71 -3.71
N VAL A 20 14.38 -2.51 -3.37
CA VAL A 20 14.64 -1.30 -4.14
C VAL A 20 15.03 -0.18 -3.21
N ARG A 21 16.14 0.49 -3.50
CA ARG A 21 16.58 1.65 -2.74
C ARG A 21 15.77 2.88 -3.11
N GLY A 22 15.66 3.80 -2.16
CA GLY A 22 14.94 5.05 -2.36
C GLY A 22 13.85 5.24 -1.33
N THR A 23 13.11 6.32 -1.45
CA THR A 23 12.00 6.62 -0.56
C THR A 23 10.68 6.13 -1.17
N LEU A 24 9.69 5.91 -0.31
CA LEU A 24 8.34 5.59 -0.79
C LEU A 24 7.78 6.73 -1.64
N SER A 25 8.09 7.98 -1.29
CA SER A 25 7.63 9.13 -2.07
C SER A 25 8.17 9.11 -3.49
N GLU A 26 9.44 8.72 -3.65
CA GLU A 26 10.05 8.60 -4.97
C GLU A 26 9.38 7.49 -5.80
N LEU A 27 9.10 6.35 -5.17
CA LEU A 27 8.41 5.25 -5.82
C LEU A 27 6.97 5.60 -6.16
N GLU A 28 6.29 6.28 -5.24
CA GLU A 28 4.91 6.73 -5.45
C GLU A 28 4.79 7.61 -6.69
N ALA A 29 5.77 8.49 -6.90
CA ALA A 29 5.78 9.37 -8.05
C ALA A 29 5.93 8.62 -9.39
N LYS A 30 6.49 7.43 -9.35
CA LYS A 30 6.70 6.59 -10.54
C LYS A 30 5.56 5.61 -10.81
N LEU A 31 4.68 5.42 -9.83
CA LEU A 31 3.57 4.48 -9.94
C LEU A 31 2.30 5.20 -10.34
N ASP A 32 1.32 4.45 -10.84
CA ASP A 32 0.05 5.03 -11.24
C ASP A 32 -0.91 5.22 -10.07
N GLU A 33 -2.11 5.69 -10.35
CA GLU A 33 -3.14 5.99 -9.34
C GLU A 33 -3.69 4.76 -8.64
N ALA A 34 -3.36 3.56 -9.10
CA ALA A 34 -3.77 2.33 -8.43
C ALA A 34 -3.03 2.14 -7.10
N PHE A 35 -1.88 2.81 -6.92
CA PHE A 35 -1.09 2.71 -5.71
C PHE A 35 -1.39 3.85 -4.76
N VAL A 36 -1.66 3.52 -3.50
CA VAL A 36 -2.02 4.46 -2.46
C VAL A 36 -1.12 4.28 -1.24
N ARG A 37 -0.73 5.40 -0.63
CA ARG A 37 0.04 5.40 0.62
C ARG A 37 -0.82 4.93 1.78
N VAL A 38 -0.32 3.97 2.53
CA VAL A 38 -0.92 3.53 3.78
C VAL A 38 0.07 3.84 4.89
N GLY A 39 -0.15 4.94 5.59
CA GLY A 39 0.78 5.40 6.60
C GLY A 39 2.12 5.79 5.99
N ARG A 40 3.19 5.57 6.78
CA ARG A 40 4.55 5.94 6.37
C ARG A 40 5.30 4.79 5.69
N SER A 41 4.80 3.59 5.80
CA SER A 41 5.57 2.38 5.48
C SER A 41 5.09 1.61 4.27
N TYR A 42 3.88 1.88 3.77
CA TYR A 42 3.32 1.06 2.71
C TYR A 42 2.81 1.85 1.52
N LEU A 43 3.01 1.28 0.32
CA LEU A 43 2.31 1.64 -0.90
C LEU A 43 1.53 0.40 -1.32
N VAL A 44 0.22 0.52 -1.47
CA VAL A 44 -0.67 -0.61 -1.72
C VAL A 44 -1.35 -0.48 -3.07
N ASN A 45 -1.33 -1.54 -3.86
CA ASN A 45 -2.05 -1.60 -5.13
C ASN A 45 -3.52 -1.89 -4.86
N LEU A 46 -4.39 -0.95 -5.18
CA LEU A 46 -5.83 -1.07 -4.92
C LEU A 46 -6.48 -2.27 -5.61
N ASN A 47 -5.92 -2.74 -6.72
CA ASN A 47 -6.44 -3.92 -7.41
C ASN A 47 -6.32 -5.20 -6.59
N TYR A 48 -5.46 -5.21 -5.58
CA TYR A 48 -5.25 -6.37 -4.72
C TYR A 48 -5.93 -6.24 -3.37
N VAL A 49 -6.66 -5.15 -3.15
CA VAL A 49 -7.35 -4.92 -1.88
C VAL A 49 -8.68 -5.64 -1.89
N ARG A 50 -8.88 -6.51 -0.90
CA ARG A 50 -10.11 -7.24 -0.70
C ARG A 50 -11.07 -6.48 0.22
N ARG A 51 -10.51 -5.87 1.28
CA ARG A 51 -11.31 -5.19 2.29
C ARG A 51 -10.50 -4.10 2.99
N ILE A 52 -11.13 -2.97 3.26
CA ILE A 52 -10.54 -1.90 4.05
C ILE A 52 -11.33 -1.79 5.35
N GLY A 53 -10.67 -2.04 6.47
CA GLY A 53 -11.22 -1.83 7.80
C GLY A 53 -10.59 -0.62 8.47
N LYS A 54 -11.08 -0.25 9.63
CA LYS A 54 -10.57 0.91 10.38
C LYS A 54 -9.17 0.67 10.93
N THR A 55 -8.83 -0.58 11.23
CA THR A 55 -7.55 -0.94 11.82
C THR A 55 -6.70 -1.81 10.92
N GLU A 56 -7.29 -2.50 9.97
CA GLU A 56 -6.58 -3.42 9.07
C GLU A 56 -7.11 -3.32 7.65
N LEU A 57 -6.20 -3.52 6.70
CA LEU A 57 -6.52 -3.68 5.30
C LEU A 57 -6.18 -5.10 4.91
N ILE A 58 -7.07 -5.78 4.21
CA ILE A 58 -6.88 -7.18 3.81
C ILE A 58 -6.70 -7.25 2.30
N LEU A 59 -5.62 -7.89 1.88
CA LEU A 59 -5.34 -8.11 0.46
C LEU A 59 -5.98 -9.41 -0.02
N ASN A 60 -6.12 -9.55 -1.32
CA ASN A 60 -6.69 -10.76 -1.94
C ASN A 60 -5.92 -12.04 -1.57
N THR A 61 -4.64 -11.89 -1.27
CA THR A 61 -3.78 -13.00 -0.86
C THR A 61 -4.02 -13.44 0.59
N GLY A 62 -4.80 -12.67 1.34
CA GLY A 62 -5.01 -12.90 2.77
C GLY A 62 -4.07 -12.12 3.68
N GLU A 63 -3.08 -11.44 3.10
CA GLU A 63 -2.17 -10.60 3.88
C GLU A 63 -2.92 -9.44 4.51
N LYS A 64 -2.55 -9.09 5.74
CA LYS A 64 -3.17 -8.01 6.48
C LYS A 64 -2.14 -6.92 6.75
N LEU A 65 -2.52 -5.68 6.48
CA LEU A 65 -1.68 -4.52 6.76
C LEU A 65 -2.39 -3.63 7.76
N LEU A 66 -1.63 -3.07 8.71
CA LEU A 66 -2.20 -2.15 9.70
C LEU A 66 -2.55 -0.82 9.03
N VAL A 67 -3.75 -0.33 9.32
CA VAL A 67 -4.20 0.98 8.86
C VAL A 67 -3.95 1.97 9.98
N PRO A 68 -3.08 2.97 9.78
CA PRO A 68 -2.82 3.97 10.80
C PRO A 68 -4.08 4.76 11.15
N ARG A 69 -4.16 5.19 12.39
CA ARG A 69 -5.26 6.00 12.87
C ARG A 69 -5.46 7.23 12.00
N GLY A 70 -6.68 7.44 11.53
CA GLY A 70 -7.02 8.58 10.68
C GLY A 70 -6.83 8.33 9.19
N SER A 71 -6.28 7.19 8.79
CA SER A 71 -6.05 6.88 7.37
C SER A 71 -7.23 6.18 6.70
N TYR A 72 -8.13 5.61 7.48
CA TYR A 72 -9.25 4.83 6.94
C TYR A 72 -10.10 5.61 5.93
N LYS A 73 -10.47 6.83 6.27
CA LYS A 73 -11.32 7.65 5.42
C LYS A 73 -10.67 7.92 4.07
N LYS A 74 -9.40 8.29 4.09
CA LYS A 74 -8.61 8.57 2.90
C LYS A 74 -8.47 7.36 2.00
N LEU A 75 -8.19 6.21 2.61
CA LEU A 75 -8.06 4.93 1.90
C LEU A 75 -9.38 4.54 1.25
N ASN A 76 -10.48 4.65 1.99
CA ASN A 76 -11.78 4.28 1.50
C ASN A 76 -12.22 5.17 0.34
N GLU A 77 -11.97 6.48 0.43
CA GLU A 77 -12.25 7.42 -0.64
C GLU A 77 -11.42 7.12 -1.89
N ALA A 78 -10.14 6.81 -1.72
CA ALA A 78 -9.28 6.46 -2.84
C ALA A 78 -9.75 5.17 -3.52
N PHE A 79 -10.15 4.19 -2.74
CA PHE A 79 -10.66 2.91 -3.26
C PHE A 79 -11.93 3.12 -4.07
N ILE A 80 -12.88 3.88 -3.56
CA ILE A 80 -14.13 4.18 -4.24
C ILE A 80 -13.86 4.96 -5.54
N LYS A 81 -12.97 5.93 -5.49
CA LYS A 81 -12.61 6.73 -6.66
C LYS A 81 -11.95 5.91 -7.76
N TYR A 82 -11.11 4.98 -7.38
CA TYR A 82 -10.38 4.15 -8.35
C TYR A 82 -11.33 3.18 -9.08
N PHE A 83 -12.29 2.64 -8.37
CA PHE A 83 -13.28 1.73 -8.92
C PHE A 83 -14.61 2.42 -9.18
#